data_6155147ab2bc5dc850dd3eed6cc59286
#
_entry.id   6155147ab2bc5dc850dd3eed6cc59286
#
_cell.length_a   1.000
_cell.length_b   1.000
_cell.length_c   1.000
_cell.angle_alpha   90.00
_cell.angle_beta   90.00
_cell.angle_gamma   90.00
#
_symmetry.space_group_name_H-M   'P 1'
#
loop_
_entity.id
_entity.type
_entity.pdbx_description
1 polymer ?
#
loop_
_entity_poly.entity_id
_entity_poly.type
_entity_poly.pdbx_seq_one_letter_code
_entity_poly.pdbx_strand_id
1 'polypeptide(L)' 'MTSEELQAIISAGLDCQHIELSGDGQHWYATIVSSAFQGQRLIQRHQRVYATLGGRLQTNEVHALSMKTFTPAEWAAQNH' A
#
# COMPACT_ATOMS: atom_id res chain seq x y z
N MET A 1 -7.82 14.05 1.80
CA MET A 1 -8.03 12.60 1.53
C MET A 1 -8.10 11.85 2.84
N THR A 2 -9.06 10.96 2.98
CA THR A 2 -9.19 10.13 4.18
C THR A 2 -8.48 8.79 3.99
N SER A 3 -8.23 8.08 5.09
CA SER A 3 -7.63 6.75 5.01
C SER A 3 -8.53 5.77 4.26
N GLU A 4 -9.86 5.90 4.41
CA GLU A 4 -10.82 5.07 3.68
C GLU A 4 -10.76 5.31 2.17
N GLU A 5 -10.64 6.57 1.78
CA GLU A 5 -10.51 6.92 0.36
C GLU A 5 -9.22 6.36 -0.23
N LEU A 6 -8.12 6.52 0.50
CA LEU A 6 -6.81 6.03 0.07
C LEU A 6 -6.82 4.52 -0.06
N GLN A 7 -7.41 3.83 0.91
CA GLN A 7 -7.54 2.37 0.87
C GLN A 7 -8.35 1.91 -0.33
N ALA A 8 -9.45 2.60 -0.63
CA ALA A 8 -10.30 2.25 -1.76
C ALA A 8 -9.57 2.43 -3.09
N ILE A 9 -8.78 3.50 -3.21
CA ILE A 9 -8.02 3.77 -4.42
C ILE A 9 -6.97 2.68 -4.66
N ILE A 10 -6.23 2.32 -3.63
CA ILE A 10 -5.20 1.29 -3.73
C ILE A 10 -5.84 -0.06 -4.07
N SER A 11 -6.94 -0.41 -3.40
CA SER A 11 -7.63 -1.68 -3.62
C SER A 11 -8.24 -1.78 -5.00
N ALA A 12 -8.64 -0.66 -5.59
CA ALA A 12 -9.19 -0.64 -6.94
C ALA A 12 -8.11 -0.89 -8.00
N GLY A 13 -6.88 -0.48 -7.73
CA GLY A 13 -5.78 -0.61 -8.69
C GLY A 13 -4.85 -1.78 -8.43
N LEU A 14 -4.97 -2.47 -7.31
CA LEU A 14 -4.09 -3.56 -6.92
C LEU A 14 -4.91 -4.62 -6.20
N ASP A 15 -4.74 -5.88 -6.62
CA ASP A 15 -5.44 -7.00 -5.99
C ASP A 15 -4.81 -7.30 -4.63
N CYS A 16 -5.43 -6.81 -3.58
CA CYS A 16 -4.92 -6.95 -2.21
C CYS A 16 -5.68 -8.05 -1.47
N GLN A 17 -4.97 -9.05 -0.98
CA GLN A 17 -5.52 -10.08 -0.11
C GLN A 17 -5.82 -9.51 1.26
N HIS A 18 -5.05 -8.49 1.66
CA HIS A 18 -5.25 -7.79 2.91
C HIS A 18 -4.70 -6.37 2.76
N ILE A 19 -5.40 -5.40 3.32
CA ILE A 19 -4.93 -4.02 3.37
C ILE A 19 -5.42 -3.37 4.64
N GLU A 20 -4.50 -2.72 5.36
CA GLU A 20 -4.82 -1.90 6.52
C GLU A 20 -4.21 -0.53 6.28
N LEU A 21 -4.98 0.50 6.56
CA LEU A 21 -4.52 1.84 6.34
C LEU A 21 -5.00 2.75 7.46
N SER A 22 -4.08 3.46 8.07
CA SER A 22 -4.38 4.41 9.13
C SER A 22 -3.63 5.71 8.88
N GLY A 23 -4.03 6.75 9.56
CA GLY A 23 -3.35 8.04 9.46
C GLY A 23 -4.22 9.17 9.97
N ASP A 24 -3.59 10.34 10.08
CA ASP A 24 -4.22 11.55 10.61
C ASP A 24 -4.53 12.59 9.52
N GLY A 25 -4.38 12.21 8.25
CA GLY A 25 -4.58 13.12 7.12
C GLY A 25 -3.29 13.79 6.66
N GLN A 26 -2.25 13.78 7.48
CA GLN A 26 -0.92 14.30 7.12
C GLN A 26 0.08 13.18 6.90
N HIS A 27 -0.05 12.09 7.67
CA HIS A 27 0.77 10.91 7.52
C HIS A 27 -0.12 9.69 7.44
N TRP A 28 0.20 8.76 6.55
CA TRP A 28 -0.52 7.51 6.39
C TRP A 28 0.42 6.33 6.58
N TYR A 29 -0.12 5.27 7.16
CA TYR A 29 0.60 4.03 7.42
C TYR A 29 -0.21 2.90 6.82
N ALA A 30 0.39 2.19 5.88
CA ALA A 30 -0.28 1.12 5.15
C ALA A 30 0.41 -0.21 5.36
N THR A 31 -0.39 -1.27 5.53
CA THR A 31 0.08 -2.65 5.47
C THR A 31 -0.67 -3.30 4.32
N ILE A 32 0.05 -3.77 3.31
CA ILE A 32 -0.54 -4.25 2.07
C ILE A 32 -0.01 -5.64 1.77
N VAL A 33 -0.94 -6.58 1.59
CA VAL A 33 -0.61 -7.96 1.22
C VAL A 33 -1.18 -8.21 -0.18
N SER A 34 -0.31 -8.56 -1.12
CA SER A 34 -0.74 -8.79 -2.50
C SER A 34 0.10 -9.88 -3.15
N SER A 35 -0.56 -10.79 -3.84
CA SER A 35 0.13 -11.79 -4.65
C SER A 35 0.89 -11.15 -5.81
N ALA A 36 0.52 -9.93 -6.21
CA ALA A 36 1.22 -9.18 -7.25
C ALA A 36 2.65 -8.81 -6.85
N PHE A 37 2.98 -8.89 -5.56
CA PHE A 37 4.31 -8.57 -5.07
C PHE A 37 5.30 -9.74 -5.20
N GLN A 38 4.83 -10.92 -5.59
CA GLN A 38 5.71 -12.09 -5.73
C GLN A 38 6.78 -11.82 -6.78
N GLY A 39 8.02 -12.13 -6.41
CA GLY A 39 9.16 -11.92 -7.30
C GLY A 39 9.61 -10.46 -7.40
N GLN A 40 8.96 -9.55 -6.71
CA GLN A 40 9.30 -8.13 -6.75
C GLN A 40 10.11 -7.71 -5.54
N ARG A 41 11.10 -6.84 -5.79
CA ARG A 41 11.87 -6.23 -4.72
C ARG A 41 11.06 -5.14 -4.04
N LEU A 42 11.52 -4.69 -2.88
CA LEU A 42 10.79 -3.71 -2.07
C LEU A 42 10.46 -2.45 -2.87
N ILE A 43 11.43 -1.91 -3.60
CA ILE A 43 11.21 -0.68 -4.36
C ILE A 43 10.18 -0.87 -5.46
N GLN A 44 10.16 -2.05 -6.10
CA GLN A 44 9.18 -2.36 -7.12
C GLN A 44 7.77 -2.44 -6.55
N ARG A 45 7.64 -3.00 -5.34
CA ARG A 45 6.36 -3.09 -4.63
C ARG A 45 5.83 -1.71 -4.30
N HIS A 46 6.69 -0.82 -3.82
CA HIS A 46 6.31 0.55 -3.49
C HIS A 46 5.88 1.32 -4.75
N GLN A 47 6.61 1.16 -5.85
CA GLN A 47 6.26 1.79 -7.11
C GLN A 47 4.91 1.31 -7.62
N ARG A 48 4.61 0.02 -7.42
CA ARG A 48 3.34 -0.53 -7.83
C ARG A 48 2.17 0.07 -7.04
N VAL A 49 2.37 0.28 -5.74
CA VAL A 49 1.35 0.95 -4.91
C VAL A 49 1.17 2.40 -5.34
N TYR A 50 2.26 3.13 -5.52
CA TYR A 50 2.18 4.52 -5.97
C TYR A 50 1.49 4.65 -7.33
N ALA A 51 1.66 3.68 -8.21
CA ALA A 51 1.01 3.68 -9.51
C ALA A 51 -0.52 3.64 -9.41
N THR A 52 -1.06 3.02 -8.35
CA THR A 52 -2.52 3.00 -8.15
C THR A 52 -3.08 4.36 -7.81
N LEU A 53 -2.24 5.23 -7.27
CA LEU A 53 -2.67 6.56 -6.84
C LEU A 53 -2.75 7.55 -7.98
N GLY A 54 -2.04 7.29 -9.09
CA GLY A 54 -1.98 8.20 -10.22
C GLY A 54 -1.44 9.55 -9.78
N GLY A 55 -2.13 10.62 -10.08
CA GLY A 55 -1.76 11.95 -9.64
C GLY A 55 -2.54 12.47 -8.45
N ARG A 56 -3.20 11.57 -7.70
CA ARG A 56 -4.09 11.97 -6.62
C ARG A 56 -3.37 12.51 -5.40
N LEU A 57 -2.15 12.03 -5.14
CA LEU A 57 -1.34 12.56 -4.06
C LEU A 57 -0.31 13.54 -4.61
N GLN A 58 -0.18 14.68 -3.96
CA GLN A 58 0.89 15.62 -4.25
C GLN A 58 2.23 14.99 -3.84
N THR A 59 3.33 15.51 -4.37
CA THR A 59 4.66 14.99 -4.09
C THR A 59 4.94 14.91 -2.58
N ASN A 60 4.54 15.95 -1.84
CA ASN A 60 4.72 15.98 -0.39
C ASN A 60 3.90 14.88 0.29
N GLU A 61 2.69 14.63 -0.20
CA GLU A 61 1.80 13.63 0.38
C GLU A 61 2.29 12.22 0.13
N VAL A 62 2.91 11.97 -1.03
CA VAL A 62 3.50 10.68 -1.35
C VAL A 62 4.59 10.33 -0.32
N HIS A 63 5.40 11.32 0.07
CA HIS A 63 6.44 11.10 1.08
C HIS A 63 5.86 10.86 2.47
N ALA A 64 4.62 11.23 2.70
CA ALA A 64 3.95 11.00 3.97
C ALA A 64 3.30 9.61 4.06
N LEU A 65 3.37 8.80 3.01
CA LEU A 65 2.83 7.44 3.01
C LEU A 65 3.95 6.45 3.33
N SER A 66 3.86 5.88 4.54
CA SER A 66 4.74 4.77 4.95
C SER A 66 4.01 3.46 4.69
N MET A 67 4.70 2.48 4.12
CA MET A 67 4.03 1.22 3.81
C MET A 67 4.91 0.01 4.11
N LYS A 68 4.24 -1.07 4.49
CA LYS A 68 4.81 -2.40 4.62
C LYS A 68 4.12 -3.28 3.59
N THR A 69 4.89 -3.98 2.78
CA THR A 69 4.37 -4.77 1.68
C THR A 69 4.77 -6.23 1.85
N PHE A 70 3.81 -7.12 1.66
CA PHE A 70 4.00 -8.55 1.85
C PHE A 70 3.36 -9.33 0.71
N THR A 71 3.98 -10.45 0.34
CA THR A 71 3.26 -11.49 -0.39
C THR A 71 2.38 -12.23 0.61
N PRO A 72 1.36 -12.97 0.15
CA PRO A 72 0.55 -13.79 1.05
C PRO A 72 1.37 -14.76 1.89
N ALA A 73 2.43 -15.36 1.30
CA ALA A 73 3.29 -16.27 2.03
C ALA A 73 4.09 -15.58 3.13
N GLU A 74 4.62 -14.38 2.83
CA GLU A 74 5.34 -13.58 3.81
C GLU A 74 4.43 -13.17 4.96
N TRP A 75 3.21 -12.78 4.64
CA TRP A 75 2.22 -12.37 5.63
C TRP A 75 1.83 -13.54 6.54
N ALA A 76 1.59 -14.71 5.97
CA ALA A 76 1.26 -15.89 6.73
C ALA A 76 2.41 -16.28 7.67
N ALA A 77 3.65 -16.20 7.22
CA ALA A 77 4.81 -16.49 8.04
C ALA A 77 4.96 -15.54 9.22
N GLN A 78 4.57 -14.28 9.03
CA GLN A 78 4.70 -13.27 10.08
C GLN A 78 3.60 -13.35 11.12
N ASN A 79 2.44 -13.91 10.78
CA ASN A 79 1.26 -13.94 11.64
C ASN A 79 1.07 -15.27 12.35
N HIS A 80 2.15 -15.92 12.70
CA HIS A 80 2.08 -17.15 13.51
C HIS A 80 1.83 -16.84 14.98
#